data_1a81a1fddbe5d3c0c9863837d08b4e1d
#
_entry.id   1a81a1fddbe5d3c0c9863837d08b4e1d
#
_cell.length_a   1.000
_cell.length_b   1.000
_cell.length_c   1.000
_cell.angle_alpha   90.00
_cell.angle_beta   90.00
_cell.angle_gamma   90.00
#
_symmetry.space_group_name_H-M   'P 1'
#
loop_
_entity.id
_entity.type
_entity.pdbx_description
1 polymer ?
#
loop_
_entity_poly.entity_id
_entity_poly.type
_entity_poly.pdbx_seq_one_letter_code
_entity_poly.pdbx_strand_id
1 'polypeptide(L)'
;MTHFESIDLRQDRAAASYIKEETVQVAFAPTAGSLASREGVNRYRAGDALVTGSGGERWSVSRDRFERRYRPLPPLRHGDDGSYRAAPLPVLARQINDDFTVRRSAAGDLLRGRAHDWLLQYAPGDWGIVEDARFRRLYRPA
;
A
#
# COMPACT_ATOMS: atom_id res chain seq x y z
N MET A 1 15.44 -11.50 -13.50
CA MET A 1 14.42 -10.50 -13.13
C MET A 1 13.10 -10.82 -13.82
N THR A 2 12.01 -10.72 -13.10
CA THR A 2 10.67 -10.99 -13.61
C THR A 2 9.93 -9.66 -13.87
N HIS A 3 9.22 -9.56 -14.98
CA HIS A 3 8.41 -8.39 -15.29
C HIS A 3 6.95 -8.79 -15.45
N PHE A 4 6.06 -8.08 -14.76
CA PHE A 4 4.62 -8.29 -14.84
C PHE A 4 3.94 -7.15 -15.61
N GLU A 5 3.27 -7.52 -16.70
CA GLU A 5 2.34 -6.67 -17.42
C GLU A 5 0.94 -7.23 -17.19
N SER A 6 -0.03 -6.37 -16.97
CA SER A 6 -1.45 -6.78 -16.94
C SER A 6 -1.74 -8.00 -16.05
N ILE A 7 -0.99 -8.18 -14.97
CA ILE A 7 -1.22 -9.29 -14.04
C ILE A 7 -2.52 -9.07 -13.25
N ASP A 8 -3.20 -10.16 -12.93
CA ASP A 8 -4.36 -10.15 -12.06
C ASP A 8 -4.22 -11.29 -11.05
N LEU A 9 -4.01 -10.95 -9.80
CA LEU A 9 -3.80 -11.94 -8.75
C LEU A 9 -5.06 -12.78 -8.45
N ARG A 10 -6.22 -12.37 -8.91
CA ARG A 10 -7.44 -13.20 -8.81
C ARG A 10 -7.33 -14.49 -9.62
N GLN A 11 -6.48 -14.48 -10.66
CA GLN A 11 -6.23 -15.61 -11.55
C GLN A 11 -4.96 -16.39 -11.17
N ASP A 12 -4.28 -16.00 -10.10
CA ASP A 12 -2.98 -16.55 -9.74
C ASP A 12 -3.12 -17.50 -8.55
N ARG A 13 -2.79 -18.78 -8.78
CA ARG A 13 -2.87 -19.82 -7.73
C ARG A 13 -1.88 -19.60 -6.59
N ALA A 14 -0.80 -18.87 -6.83
CA ALA A 14 0.19 -18.56 -5.80
C ALA A 14 -0.24 -17.38 -4.92
N ALA A 15 -1.30 -16.67 -5.28
CA ALA A 15 -1.84 -15.58 -4.49
C ALA A 15 -2.87 -16.09 -3.49
N ALA A 16 -2.95 -15.42 -2.34
CA ALA A 16 -3.94 -15.70 -1.32
C ALA A 16 -4.45 -14.38 -0.71
N SER A 17 -5.55 -14.45 0.01
CA SER A 17 -6.13 -13.27 0.66
C SER A 17 -5.53 -13.07 2.05
N TYR A 18 -5.23 -11.80 2.35
CA TYR A 18 -4.70 -11.38 3.64
C TYR A 18 -5.40 -10.14 4.13
N ILE A 19 -5.34 -9.91 5.45
CA ILE A 19 -5.87 -8.71 6.11
C ILE A 19 -4.70 -8.01 6.79
N LYS A 20 -4.63 -6.69 6.62
CA LYS A 20 -3.61 -5.86 7.27
C LYS A 20 -4.06 -5.47 8.67
N GLU A 21 -3.19 -5.67 9.65
CA GLU A 21 -3.39 -5.24 11.03
C GLU A 21 -2.32 -4.21 11.38
N GLU A 22 -2.64 -2.93 11.27
CA GLU A 22 -1.69 -1.86 11.57
C GLU A 22 -2.42 -0.61 12.05
N THR A 23 -1.84 0.03 13.09
CA THR A 23 -2.19 1.40 13.48
C THR A 23 -1.12 2.33 12.91
N VAL A 24 -1.57 3.38 12.23
CA VAL A 24 -0.69 4.35 11.57
C VAL A 24 -0.96 5.75 12.11
N GLN A 25 0.02 6.65 11.93
CA GLN A 25 -0.15 8.07 12.21
C GLN A 25 -0.35 8.81 10.90
N VAL A 26 -1.30 9.72 10.87
CA VAL A 26 -1.73 10.40 9.65
C VAL A 26 -1.76 11.91 9.86
N ALA A 27 -1.23 12.63 8.88
CA ALA A 27 -1.41 14.06 8.74
C ALA A 27 -1.90 14.32 7.31
N PHE A 28 -2.95 15.13 7.18
CA PHE A 28 -3.43 15.47 5.84
C PHE A 28 -2.62 16.62 5.29
N ALA A 29 -2.20 16.52 4.02
CA ALA A 29 -1.33 17.50 3.39
C ALA A 29 -2.04 18.85 3.23
N PRO A 30 -1.48 19.96 3.74
CA PRO A 30 -2.07 21.29 3.52
C PRO A 30 -1.84 21.79 2.11
N THR A 31 -0.78 21.33 1.45
CA THR A 31 -0.40 21.72 0.09
C THR A 31 0.13 20.52 -0.66
N ALA A 32 0.18 20.61 -1.99
CA ALA A 32 0.81 19.60 -2.82
C ALA A 32 2.30 19.48 -2.54
N GLY A 33 2.86 18.31 -2.74
CA GLY A 33 4.28 18.07 -2.53
C GLY A 33 4.69 16.69 -2.99
N SER A 34 5.84 16.24 -2.51
CA SER A 34 6.33 14.89 -2.77
C SER A 34 7.06 14.34 -1.55
N LEU A 35 7.10 13.01 -1.44
CA LEU A 35 7.92 12.35 -0.44
C LEU A 35 8.59 11.12 -1.05
N ALA A 36 9.80 10.83 -0.57
CA ALA A 36 10.54 9.65 -0.98
C ALA A 36 10.07 8.44 -0.17
N SER A 37 9.88 7.33 -0.85
CA SER A 37 9.59 6.05 -0.23
C SER A 37 10.55 4.99 -0.77
N ARG A 38 10.49 3.79 -0.20
CA ARG A 38 11.28 2.65 -0.65
C ARG A 38 11.07 2.34 -2.14
N GLU A 39 9.88 2.59 -2.65
CA GLU A 39 9.49 2.29 -4.04
C GLU A 39 9.83 3.41 -5.02
N GLY A 40 10.24 4.57 -4.53
CA GLY A 40 10.54 5.75 -5.32
C GLY A 40 9.93 7.02 -4.73
N VAL A 41 9.78 8.05 -5.56
CA VAL A 41 9.19 9.32 -5.16
C VAL A 41 7.69 9.28 -5.40
N ASN A 42 6.93 9.63 -4.36
CA ASN A 42 5.47 9.74 -4.43
C ASN A 42 5.07 11.22 -4.43
N ARG A 43 4.29 11.63 -5.41
CA ARG A 43 3.70 12.96 -5.45
C ARG A 43 2.32 12.93 -4.82
N TYR A 44 1.97 13.97 -4.09
CA TYR A 44 0.67 14.08 -3.44
C TYR A 44 0.06 15.46 -3.67
N ARG A 45 -1.24 15.54 -3.47
CA ARG A 45 -2.04 16.77 -3.58
C ARG A 45 -2.43 17.26 -2.20
N ALA A 46 -2.84 18.52 -2.12
CA ALA A 46 -3.49 19.03 -0.91
C ALA A 46 -4.69 18.14 -0.54
N GLY A 47 -4.80 17.79 0.73
CA GLY A 47 -5.85 16.92 1.24
C GLY A 47 -5.52 15.43 1.22
N ASP A 48 -4.44 15.01 0.54
CA ASP A 48 -4.00 13.62 0.60
C ASP A 48 -3.49 13.26 1.99
N ALA A 49 -3.59 11.98 2.35
CA ALA A 49 -3.10 11.49 3.62
C ALA A 49 -1.60 11.21 3.55
N LEU A 50 -0.85 11.79 4.47
CA LEU A 50 0.56 11.48 4.69
C LEU A 50 0.63 10.50 5.85
N VAL A 51 0.99 9.27 5.55
CA VAL A 51 0.91 8.16 6.50
C VAL A 51 2.30 7.79 6.99
N THR A 52 2.42 7.63 8.31
CA THR A 52 3.61 7.05 8.93
C THR A 52 3.23 5.71 9.53
N GLY A 53 3.86 4.65 9.05
CA GLY A 53 3.62 3.30 9.53
C GLY A 53 4.27 3.02 10.87
N SER A 54 3.94 1.88 11.45
CA SER A 54 4.44 1.46 12.76
C SER A 54 5.96 1.27 12.81
N GLY A 55 6.58 1.01 11.67
CA GLY A 55 8.04 0.90 11.55
C GLY A 55 8.74 2.20 11.14
N GLY A 56 8.02 3.33 11.06
CA GLY A 56 8.58 4.62 10.69
C GLY A 56 8.58 4.89 9.19
N GLU A 57 8.15 3.95 8.35
CA GLU A 57 8.01 4.16 6.92
C GLU A 57 6.95 5.23 6.64
N ARG A 58 7.16 6.00 5.57
CA ARG A 58 6.22 7.05 5.20
C ARG A 58 5.77 6.88 3.75
N TRP A 59 4.49 7.11 3.51
CA TRP A 59 3.91 7.11 2.16
C TRP A 59 2.72 8.05 2.10
N SER A 60 2.26 8.34 0.89
CA SER A 60 1.07 9.14 0.67
C SER A 60 -0.05 8.29 0.08
N VAL A 61 -1.27 8.62 0.43
CA VAL A 61 -2.47 7.95 -0.07
C VAL A 61 -3.47 9.03 -0.47
N SER A 62 -4.07 8.89 -1.65
CA SER A 62 -5.12 9.82 -2.06
C SER A 62 -6.28 9.77 -1.07
N ARG A 63 -7.00 10.89 -0.92
CA ARG A 63 -8.07 11.02 0.07
C ARG A 63 -9.11 9.91 -0.06
N ASP A 64 -9.56 9.63 -1.27
CA ASP A 64 -10.58 8.61 -1.52
C ASP A 64 -10.13 7.22 -1.11
N ARG A 65 -8.90 6.85 -1.49
CA ARG A 65 -8.33 5.55 -1.10
C ARG A 65 -8.12 5.45 0.39
N PHE A 66 -7.68 6.51 1.01
CA PHE A 66 -7.45 6.55 2.44
C PHE A 66 -8.75 6.30 3.20
N GLU A 67 -9.82 6.97 2.82
CA GLU A 67 -11.12 6.80 3.47
C GLU A 67 -11.67 5.38 3.35
N ARG A 68 -11.36 4.69 2.26
CA ARG A 68 -11.77 3.29 2.08
C ARG A 68 -10.93 2.32 2.90
N ARG A 69 -9.63 2.61 3.09
CA ARG A 69 -8.65 1.67 3.66
C ARG A 69 -8.38 1.84 5.13
N TYR A 70 -8.74 2.97 5.71
CA TYR A 70 -8.39 3.29 7.09
C TYR A 70 -9.61 3.81 7.85
N ARG A 71 -9.60 3.56 9.16
CA ARG A 71 -10.65 4.03 10.07
C ARG A 71 -10.02 4.84 11.20
N PRO A 72 -10.56 6.03 11.54
CA PRO A 72 -10.03 6.83 12.64
C PRO A 72 -10.25 6.10 13.97
N LEU A 73 -9.25 6.20 14.84
CA LEU A 73 -9.41 5.73 16.22
C LEU A 73 -10.17 6.79 17.03
N PRO A 74 -11.19 6.39 17.83
CA PRO A 74 -11.91 7.35 18.65
C PRO A 74 -10.97 8.16 19.54
N PRO A 75 -11.19 9.46 19.77
CA PRO A 75 -12.36 10.24 19.33
C PRO A 75 -12.24 10.91 17.94
N LEU A 76 -11.22 10.53 17.15
CA LEU A 76 -11.01 11.15 15.84
C LEU A 76 -12.15 10.84 14.88
N ARG A 77 -12.38 11.77 13.94
CA ARG A 77 -13.25 11.59 12.78
C ARG A 77 -12.38 11.55 11.52
N HIS A 78 -12.92 10.99 10.44
CA HIS A 78 -12.25 11.07 9.14
C HIS A 78 -11.96 12.53 8.79
N GLY A 79 -10.70 12.81 8.44
CA GLY A 79 -10.22 14.15 8.14
C GLY A 79 -9.41 14.78 9.26
N ASP A 80 -9.47 14.24 10.47
CA ASP A 80 -8.64 14.68 11.58
C ASP A 80 -7.25 14.04 11.48
N ASP A 81 -6.20 14.79 11.79
CA ASP A 81 -4.87 14.26 11.95
C ASP A 81 -4.81 13.39 13.21
N GLY A 82 -4.09 12.30 13.15
CA GLY A 82 -3.90 11.43 14.31
C GLY A 82 -3.83 9.96 13.94
N SER A 83 -4.26 9.11 14.86
CA SER A 83 -4.13 7.66 14.72
C SER A 83 -5.29 7.04 13.97
N TYR A 84 -4.96 6.19 13.01
CA TYR A 84 -5.92 5.43 12.22
C TYR A 84 -5.55 3.97 12.22
N ARG A 85 -6.54 3.11 12.08
CA ARG A 85 -6.37 1.67 11.93
C ARG A 85 -6.69 1.26 10.51
N ALA A 86 -5.92 0.32 9.96
CA ALA A 86 -6.26 -0.28 8.66
C ALA A 86 -7.63 -0.95 8.75
N ALA A 87 -8.49 -0.68 7.77
CA ALA A 87 -9.77 -1.38 7.65
C ALA A 87 -9.52 -2.86 7.38
N PRO A 88 -10.35 -3.78 7.92
CA PRO A 88 -10.16 -5.22 7.73
C PRO A 88 -10.64 -5.67 6.34
N LEU A 89 -10.12 -5.04 5.29
CA LEU A 89 -10.45 -5.38 3.91
C LEU A 89 -9.43 -6.37 3.37
N PRO A 90 -9.86 -7.50 2.81
CA PRO A 90 -8.94 -8.47 2.24
C PRO A 90 -8.17 -7.88 1.05
N VAL A 91 -6.89 -8.22 0.96
CA VAL A 91 -6.06 -7.92 -0.20
C VAL A 91 -5.51 -9.24 -0.73
N LEU A 92 -5.30 -9.33 -2.03
CA LEU A 92 -4.60 -10.46 -2.62
C LEU A 92 -3.10 -10.19 -2.56
N ALA A 93 -2.32 -11.19 -2.20
CA ALA A 93 -0.88 -11.07 -2.10
C ALA A 93 -0.17 -12.33 -2.55
N ARG A 94 0.98 -12.13 -3.17
CA ARG A 94 1.87 -13.21 -3.60
C ARG A 94 3.31 -12.81 -3.34
N GLN A 95 4.09 -13.69 -2.74
CA GLN A 95 5.53 -13.48 -2.59
C GLN A 95 6.23 -13.79 -3.92
N ILE A 96 7.10 -12.90 -4.34
CA ILE A 96 7.89 -13.06 -5.57
C ILE A 96 9.33 -13.38 -5.18
N ASN A 97 9.86 -14.48 -5.67
CA ASN A 97 11.18 -15.00 -5.26
C ASN A 97 12.33 -14.50 -6.12
N ASP A 98 12.11 -13.51 -6.96
CA ASP A 98 13.11 -12.90 -7.83
C ASP A 98 12.91 -11.38 -7.82
N ASP A 99 13.93 -10.61 -8.19
CA ASP A 99 13.73 -9.19 -8.45
C ASP A 99 12.69 -9.02 -9.56
N PHE A 100 11.80 -8.06 -9.41
CA PHE A 100 10.69 -7.93 -10.34
C PHE A 100 10.26 -6.48 -10.55
N THR A 101 9.54 -6.27 -11.62
CA THR A 101 8.87 -5.00 -11.91
C THR A 101 7.41 -5.28 -12.24
N VAL A 102 6.57 -4.32 -11.92
CA VAL A 102 5.13 -4.36 -12.23
C VAL A 102 4.75 -3.03 -12.86
N ARG A 103 4.13 -3.09 -14.03
CA ARG A 103 3.56 -1.89 -14.63
C ARG A 103 2.21 -1.61 -14.00
N ARG A 104 2.08 -0.46 -13.38
CA ARG A 104 0.88 -0.06 -12.66
C ARG A 104 -0.31 0.19 -13.59
N SER A 105 -0.04 0.74 -14.78
CA SER A 105 -1.04 0.96 -15.83
C SER A 105 -0.36 1.05 -17.18
N ALA A 106 -1.14 1.03 -18.27
CA ALA A 106 -0.59 1.07 -19.64
C ALA A 106 0.32 2.28 -19.90
N ALA A 107 0.05 3.42 -19.25
CA ALA A 107 0.85 4.63 -19.34
C ALA A 107 1.49 4.99 -17.99
N GLY A 108 1.42 4.09 -17.04
CA GLY A 108 1.74 4.38 -15.64
C GLY A 108 3.15 4.02 -15.23
N ASP A 109 3.41 4.31 -13.97
CA ASP A 109 4.68 4.08 -13.32
C ASP A 109 5.01 2.60 -13.23
N LEU A 110 6.30 2.31 -13.30
CA LEU A 110 6.82 0.98 -13.08
C LEU A 110 7.17 0.83 -11.60
N LEU A 111 6.55 -0.12 -10.93
CA LEU A 111 6.92 -0.48 -9.55
C LEU A 111 8.06 -1.50 -9.59
N ARG A 112 9.02 -1.34 -8.70
CA ARG A 112 10.18 -2.24 -8.60
C ARG A 112 10.17 -2.96 -7.26
N GLY A 113 10.26 -4.29 -7.30
CA GLY A 113 10.39 -5.13 -6.12
C GLY A 113 11.69 -5.91 -6.13
N ARG A 114 12.12 -6.32 -4.94
CA ARG A 114 13.29 -7.20 -4.75
C ARG A 114 12.83 -8.62 -4.50
N ALA A 115 13.73 -9.56 -4.68
CA ALA A 115 13.47 -10.97 -4.35
C ALA A 115 12.92 -11.07 -2.92
N HIS A 116 11.86 -11.87 -2.76
CA HIS A 116 11.11 -12.11 -1.53
C HIS A 116 10.15 -11.00 -1.09
N ASP A 117 10.09 -9.89 -1.81
CA ASP A 117 9.02 -8.89 -1.60
C ASP A 117 7.68 -9.50 -1.99
N TRP A 118 6.62 -8.94 -1.40
CA TRP A 118 5.24 -9.34 -1.68
C TRP A 118 4.60 -8.34 -2.64
N LEU A 119 3.98 -8.88 -3.68
CA LEU A 119 3.13 -8.10 -4.57
C LEU A 119 1.70 -8.17 -4.05
N LEU A 120 1.08 -7.01 -3.84
CA LEU A 120 -0.28 -6.89 -3.35
C LEU A 120 -1.18 -6.31 -4.43
N GLN A 121 -2.39 -6.83 -4.52
CA GLN A 121 -3.44 -6.27 -5.35
C GLN A 121 -4.60 -5.86 -4.44
N TYR A 122 -4.85 -4.55 -4.36
CA TYR A 122 -5.96 -4.00 -3.57
C TYR A 122 -7.27 -4.03 -4.36
N ALA A 123 -7.16 -3.82 -5.66
CA ALA A 123 -8.24 -3.88 -6.63
C ALA A 123 -7.59 -4.06 -8.02
N PRO A 124 -8.35 -4.43 -9.07
CA PRO A 124 -7.79 -4.49 -10.41
C PRO A 124 -7.09 -3.18 -10.78
N GLY A 125 -5.82 -3.27 -11.18
CA GLY A 125 -5.00 -2.11 -11.53
C GLY A 125 -4.43 -1.31 -10.36
N ASP A 126 -4.67 -1.73 -9.12
CA ASP A 126 -4.19 -1.05 -7.91
C ASP A 126 -3.24 -1.97 -7.15
N TRP A 127 -1.94 -1.74 -7.32
CA TRP A 127 -0.87 -2.61 -6.84
C TRP A 127 -0.04 -1.93 -5.76
N GLY A 128 0.58 -2.74 -4.90
CA GLY A 128 1.59 -2.29 -3.96
C GLY A 128 2.65 -3.36 -3.79
N ILE A 129 3.80 -2.95 -3.23
CA ILE A 129 4.90 -3.86 -2.92
C ILE A 129 5.25 -3.68 -1.46
N VAL A 130 5.37 -4.78 -0.74
CA VAL A 130 5.69 -4.80 0.69
C VAL A 130 6.86 -5.74 0.94
N GLU A 131 7.84 -5.27 1.70
CA GLU A 131 8.98 -6.08 2.12
C GLU A 131 8.52 -7.26 2.98
N ASP A 132 9.19 -8.40 2.86
CA ASP A 132 8.80 -9.64 3.54
C ASP A 132 8.67 -9.48 5.07
N ALA A 133 9.65 -8.87 5.71
CA ALA A 133 9.62 -8.68 7.17
C ALA A 133 8.41 -7.85 7.61
N ARG A 134 8.11 -6.77 6.86
CA ARG A 134 6.95 -5.93 7.13
C ARG A 134 5.65 -6.68 6.87
N PHE A 135 5.57 -7.45 5.78
CA PHE A 135 4.39 -8.23 5.45
C PHE A 135 4.07 -9.24 6.56
N ARG A 136 5.07 -9.98 7.02
CA ARG A 136 4.88 -10.96 8.09
C ARG A 136 4.45 -10.34 9.41
N ARG A 137 4.90 -9.13 9.69
CA ARG A 137 4.52 -8.41 10.91
C ARG A 137 3.08 -7.89 10.86
N LEU A 138 2.61 -7.41 9.72
CA LEU A 138 1.37 -6.64 9.60
C LEU A 138 0.20 -7.38 8.97
N TYR A 139 0.45 -8.45 8.22
CA TYR A 139 -0.60 -9.15 7.48
C TYR A 139 -0.86 -10.53 8.05
N ARG A 140 -2.14 -10.91 8.05
CA ARG A 140 -2.60 -12.22 8.50
C ARG A 140 -3.48 -12.84 7.43
N PRO A 141 -3.47 -14.18 7.27
CA PRO A 141 -4.41 -14.84 6.35
C PRO A 141 -5.85 -14.42 6.65
N ALA A 142 -6.56 -14.13 5.60
CA ALA A 142 -7.96 -13.74 5.72
C ALA A 142 -8.86 -14.96 6.01
#